data_8d3afc4bce6e57720565c9ec18c9b029
#
_entry.id   8d3afc4bce6e57720565c9ec18c9b029
#
_cell.length_a   1.000
_cell.length_b   1.000
_cell.length_c   1.000
_cell.angle_alpha   90.00
_cell.angle_beta   90.00
_cell.angle_gamma   90.00
#
_symmetry.space_group_name_H-M   'P 1'
#
loop_
_entity.id
_entity.type
_entity.pdbx_description
1 polymer ?
#
loop_
_entity_poly.entity_id
_entity_poly.type
_entity_poly.pdbx_seq_one_letter_code
_entity_poly.pdbx_strand_id
1 'polypeptide(L)'
;MKKIKKKDIVLYLVMLTFCIIVCAPLLQMHIASDTYNFMDLGYFQYPSQYFLKDARIISTLFTYLAGILNLDYQVFIVGMEVLAVIIASFSIYILYKTIGKKLSENIYNMNLKNSIILMAITIIIFNCMSLEYFLYAECAVMCLSVLLSIIAAKIFIEEKNKHKYVKILLILTLATFCYQGSINIFITLVTLLLIIDKSKVNIKENIKQFIIAGIIFVVSEIVNIICMYLINNFMGSEQERVAGNVIIRNILLFNPLMKFIIENVFILNFNLWPSMIIPIFIGISIILILCSKKKIRGLIEYIFLILVAVLASILPVFLMKSPGIEPRMVMSAGSIIGISIIYLSYIFNDEKSKIMQDIIFVITMIFFIFNTINTIQIFSAHIATNKIDANMGITIKYKIEKYENETGNNVTKVAYRRDSMHRDFPYGYKKKLSSFTQRAFDNYYCIIEALNYYCNRKFEKTTMDEKIYTDNFLGKNWNTYSDEQIVFEGDTMYICTY
;
A
#
# COMPACT_ATOMS: atom_id res chain seq x y z
N MET A 1 30.38 6.21 17.53
CA MET A 1 28.96 5.81 17.68
C MET A 1 28.33 6.57 18.83
N LYS A 2 27.25 7.36 18.59
CA LYS A 2 26.51 7.99 19.71
C LYS A 2 25.85 6.87 20.53
N LYS A 3 26.12 6.85 21.85
CA LYS A 3 25.45 5.92 22.79
C LYS A 3 23.93 6.05 22.63
N ILE A 4 23.24 4.93 22.30
CA ILE A 4 21.78 4.89 22.24
C ILE A 4 21.25 5.16 23.65
N LYS A 5 20.39 6.17 23.78
CA LYS A 5 19.81 6.51 25.07
C LYS A 5 18.74 5.48 25.46
N LYS A 6 18.69 5.05 26.71
CA LYS A 6 17.66 4.12 27.23
C LYS A 6 16.23 4.55 26.86
N LYS A 7 15.98 5.88 26.86
CA LYS A 7 14.67 6.47 26.46
C LYS A 7 14.33 6.23 24.98
N ASP A 8 15.34 6.16 24.09
CA ASP A 8 15.12 5.87 22.67
C ASP A 8 14.64 4.41 22.49
N ILE A 9 15.22 3.49 23.24
CA ILE A 9 14.84 2.07 23.20
C ILE A 9 13.41 1.89 23.70
N VAL A 10 13.06 2.48 24.83
CA VAL A 10 11.70 2.40 25.40
C VAL A 10 10.66 2.95 24.41
N LEU A 11 10.94 4.13 23.82
CA LEU A 11 10.05 4.75 22.85
C LEU A 11 9.86 3.85 21.61
N TYR A 12 10.95 3.28 21.09
CA TYR A 12 10.88 2.36 19.96
C TYR A 12 10.07 1.10 20.29
N LEU A 13 10.28 0.51 21.47
CA LEU A 13 9.54 -0.69 21.91
C LEU A 13 8.03 -0.42 22.03
N VAL A 14 7.62 0.75 22.49
CA VAL A 14 6.18 1.13 22.52
C VAL A 14 5.61 1.17 21.10
N MET A 15 6.34 1.76 20.15
CA MET A 15 5.90 1.83 18.75
C MET A 15 5.87 0.43 18.11
N LEU A 16 6.86 -0.42 18.39
CA LEU A 16 6.91 -1.78 17.90
C LEU A 16 5.74 -2.62 18.45
N THR A 17 5.47 -2.51 19.75
CA THR A 17 4.32 -3.20 20.37
C THR A 17 3.00 -2.77 19.73
N PHE A 18 2.82 -1.47 19.47
CA PHE A 18 1.65 -0.98 18.76
C PHE A 18 1.53 -1.59 17.35
N CYS A 19 2.61 -1.59 16.56
CA CYS A 19 2.62 -2.18 15.23
C CYS A 19 2.32 -3.69 15.26
N ILE A 20 2.86 -4.42 16.24
CA ILE A 20 2.54 -5.85 16.43
C ILE A 20 1.05 -6.04 16.69
N ILE A 21 0.43 -5.23 17.55
CA ILE A 21 -1.01 -5.32 17.85
C ILE A 21 -1.84 -5.05 16.59
N VAL A 22 -1.51 -4.00 15.84
CA VAL A 22 -2.26 -3.63 14.62
C VAL A 22 -2.13 -4.68 13.54
N CYS A 23 -0.93 -5.23 13.32
CA CYS A 23 -0.66 -6.23 12.29
C CYS A 23 -0.88 -7.68 12.78
N ALA A 24 -1.30 -7.89 14.04
CA ALA A 24 -1.46 -9.24 14.61
C ALA A 24 -2.26 -10.22 13.71
N PRO A 25 -3.35 -9.81 13.01
CA PRO A 25 -4.05 -10.72 12.10
C PRO A 25 -3.16 -11.26 10.97
N LEU A 26 -2.20 -10.47 10.47
CA LEU A 26 -1.32 -10.85 9.36
C LEU A 26 -0.07 -11.62 9.79
N LEU A 27 0.25 -11.70 11.10
CA LEU A 27 1.39 -12.46 11.62
C LEU A 27 1.17 -13.98 11.59
N GLN A 28 0.55 -14.45 10.52
CA GLN A 28 0.30 -15.84 10.20
C GLN A 28 0.36 -16.01 8.68
N MET A 29 0.34 -17.26 8.20
CA MET A 29 0.26 -17.50 6.75
C MET A 29 -1.02 -16.87 6.19
N HIS A 30 -0.83 -15.98 5.23
CA HIS A 30 -1.91 -15.38 4.46
C HIS A 30 -1.48 -15.25 3.00
N ILE A 31 -2.45 -15.27 2.10
CA ILE A 31 -2.19 -15.39 0.67
C ILE A 31 -2.99 -14.31 -0.07
N ALA A 32 -2.30 -13.38 -0.73
CA ALA A 32 -2.90 -12.47 -1.68
C ALA A 32 -2.99 -13.13 -3.07
N SER A 33 -3.74 -12.55 -4.00
CA SER A 33 -3.86 -13.06 -5.37
C SER A 33 -2.50 -13.27 -6.04
N ASP A 34 -1.60 -12.28 -5.93
CA ASP A 34 -0.25 -12.35 -6.52
C ASP A 34 0.63 -13.42 -5.84
N THR A 35 0.34 -13.73 -4.57
CA THR A 35 1.08 -14.74 -3.82
C THR A 35 0.83 -16.16 -4.34
N TYR A 36 -0.37 -16.46 -4.88
CA TYR A 36 -0.61 -17.74 -5.56
C TYR A 36 0.25 -17.89 -6.81
N ASN A 37 0.35 -16.84 -7.63
CA ASN A 37 1.27 -16.83 -8.79
C ASN A 37 2.73 -16.98 -8.37
N PHE A 38 3.13 -16.34 -7.26
CA PHE A 38 4.46 -16.49 -6.71
C PHE A 38 4.76 -17.93 -6.27
N MET A 39 3.84 -18.58 -5.55
CA MET A 39 4.02 -19.96 -5.13
C MET A 39 4.01 -20.94 -6.31
N ASP A 40 3.23 -20.66 -7.35
CA ASP A 40 3.12 -21.50 -8.54
C ASP A 40 4.37 -21.45 -9.43
N LEU A 41 4.94 -20.26 -9.64
CA LEU A 41 6.14 -20.01 -10.45
C LEU A 41 7.45 -20.17 -9.66
N GLY A 42 7.41 -20.02 -8.34
CA GLY A 42 8.55 -20.17 -7.46
C GLY A 42 9.47 -18.97 -7.36
N TYR A 43 10.49 -19.12 -6.50
CA TYR A 43 11.41 -18.07 -6.07
C TYR A 43 12.28 -17.46 -7.19
N PHE A 44 12.45 -18.11 -8.30
CA PHE A 44 13.31 -17.64 -9.41
C PHE A 44 12.52 -17.15 -10.61
N GLN A 45 11.46 -17.86 -10.98
CA GLN A 45 10.69 -17.52 -12.18
C GLN A 45 9.76 -16.32 -11.95
N TYR A 46 9.05 -16.27 -10.83
CA TYR A 46 8.14 -15.17 -10.52
C TYR A 46 8.86 -13.80 -10.48
N PRO A 47 9.97 -13.63 -9.73
CA PRO A 47 10.67 -12.34 -9.72
C PRO A 47 11.23 -11.95 -11.09
N SER A 48 11.67 -12.91 -11.90
CA SER A 48 12.14 -12.63 -13.26
C SER A 48 11.03 -12.12 -14.16
N GLN A 49 9.82 -12.66 -14.03
CA GLN A 49 8.69 -12.27 -14.87
C GLN A 49 8.00 -10.98 -14.43
N TYR A 50 7.98 -10.68 -13.13
CA TYR A 50 7.21 -9.56 -12.57
C TYR A 50 8.07 -8.48 -11.93
N PHE A 51 8.99 -8.83 -11.03
CA PHE A 51 9.75 -7.82 -10.29
C PHE A 51 10.83 -7.16 -11.14
N LEU A 52 11.61 -7.93 -11.87
CA LEU A 52 12.68 -7.39 -12.72
C LEU A 52 12.13 -6.52 -13.84
N LYS A 53 11.04 -6.91 -14.48
CA LYS A 53 10.39 -6.10 -15.52
C LYS A 53 9.96 -4.72 -15.03
N ASP A 54 9.64 -4.61 -13.74
CA ASP A 54 9.29 -3.36 -13.06
C ASP A 54 10.51 -2.68 -12.40
N ALA A 55 11.74 -3.15 -12.63
CA ALA A 55 12.96 -2.72 -11.95
C ALA A 55 12.89 -2.79 -10.41
N ARG A 56 12.12 -3.73 -9.84
CA ARG A 56 12.07 -3.99 -8.39
C ARG A 56 13.23 -4.90 -7.98
N ILE A 57 14.44 -4.39 -8.15
CA ILE A 57 15.68 -5.16 -7.98
C ILE A 57 15.81 -5.72 -6.55
N ILE A 58 15.41 -4.94 -5.55
CA ILE A 58 15.50 -5.35 -4.14
C ILE A 58 14.51 -6.47 -3.82
N SER A 59 13.26 -6.40 -4.33
CA SER A 59 12.29 -7.49 -4.19
C SER A 59 12.82 -8.77 -4.84
N THR A 60 13.39 -8.66 -6.04
CA THR A 60 14.03 -9.79 -6.74
C THR A 60 15.16 -10.41 -5.89
N LEU A 61 16.04 -9.58 -5.33
CA LEU A 61 17.16 -10.05 -4.52
C LEU A 61 16.68 -10.82 -3.28
N PHE A 62 15.71 -10.29 -2.53
CA PHE A 62 15.16 -10.96 -1.35
C PHE A 62 14.51 -12.30 -1.71
N THR A 63 13.77 -12.34 -2.81
CA THR A 63 13.11 -13.56 -3.27
C THR A 63 14.12 -14.61 -3.75
N TYR A 64 15.15 -14.20 -4.49
CA TYR A 64 16.22 -15.11 -4.92
C TYR A 64 17.01 -15.67 -3.74
N LEU A 65 17.32 -14.85 -2.74
CA LEU A 65 17.98 -15.32 -1.51
C LEU A 65 17.14 -16.35 -0.78
N ALA A 66 15.82 -16.14 -0.69
CA ALA A 66 14.90 -17.13 -0.11
C ALA A 66 14.92 -18.45 -0.89
N GLY A 67 14.95 -18.38 -2.23
CA GLY A 67 15.07 -19.58 -3.09
C GLY A 67 16.41 -20.31 -2.92
N ILE A 68 17.52 -19.58 -2.84
CA ILE A 68 18.86 -20.18 -2.59
C ILE A 68 18.89 -20.87 -1.22
N LEU A 69 18.23 -20.29 -0.22
CA LEU A 69 18.13 -20.88 1.12
C LEU A 69 17.06 -21.98 1.23
N ASN A 70 16.34 -22.29 0.13
CA ASN A 70 15.23 -23.25 0.10
C ASN A 70 14.21 -23.02 1.22
N LEU A 71 13.85 -21.76 1.47
CA LEU A 71 12.88 -21.44 2.51
C LEU A 71 11.50 -21.95 2.10
N ASP A 72 10.78 -22.53 3.06
CA ASP A 72 9.36 -22.80 2.90
C ASP A 72 8.57 -21.49 2.68
N TYR A 73 7.53 -21.51 1.83
CA TYR A 73 6.74 -20.31 1.52
C TYR A 73 6.08 -19.70 2.76
N GLN A 74 5.63 -20.53 3.71
CA GLN A 74 5.05 -20.03 4.96
C GLN A 74 6.10 -19.27 5.78
N VAL A 75 7.31 -19.84 5.91
CA VAL A 75 8.42 -19.21 6.62
C VAL A 75 8.82 -17.89 5.94
N PHE A 76 8.86 -17.86 4.62
CA PHE A 76 9.19 -16.65 3.87
C PHE A 76 8.12 -15.56 4.08
N ILE A 77 6.83 -15.86 3.85
CA ILE A 77 5.74 -14.88 3.94
C ILE A 77 5.62 -14.33 5.35
N VAL A 78 5.57 -15.20 6.37
CA VAL A 78 5.48 -14.77 7.78
C VAL A 78 6.74 -14.01 8.21
N GLY A 79 7.93 -14.44 7.76
CA GLY A 79 9.18 -13.75 8.02
C GLY A 79 9.21 -12.35 7.41
N MET A 80 8.72 -12.18 6.18
CA MET A 80 8.60 -10.87 5.53
C MET A 80 7.59 -9.99 6.26
N GLU A 81 6.49 -10.54 6.77
CA GLU A 81 5.52 -9.76 7.56
C GLU A 81 6.11 -9.26 8.89
N VAL A 82 6.83 -10.11 9.61
CA VAL A 82 7.55 -9.71 10.82
C VAL A 82 8.55 -8.59 10.52
N LEU A 83 9.31 -8.70 9.42
CA LEU A 83 10.22 -7.64 8.98
C LEU A 83 9.47 -6.36 8.60
N ALA A 84 8.32 -6.44 7.93
CA ALA A 84 7.49 -5.29 7.58
C ALA A 84 7.03 -4.53 8.83
N VAL A 85 6.58 -5.24 9.88
CA VAL A 85 6.19 -4.66 11.17
C VAL A 85 7.37 -3.94 11.84
N ILE A 86 8.56 -4.55 11.85
CA ILE A 86 9.79 -3.93 12.38
C ILE A 86 10.13 -2.66 11.59
N ILE A 87 10.09 -2.71 10.27
CA ILE A 87 10.41 -1.57 9.39
C ILE A 87 9.37 -0.44 9.56
N ALA A 88 8.08 -0.76 9.64
CA ALA A 88 7.02 0.22 9.87
C ALA A 88 7.17 0.90 11.23
N SER A 89 7.47 0.15 12.29
CA SER A 89 7.72 0.71 13.62
C SER A 89 8.94 1.64 13.63
N PHE A 90 9.98 1.27 12.88
CA PHE A 90 11.18 2.11 12.73
C PHE A 90 10.90 3.37 11.91
N SER A 91 10.02 3.28 10.92
CA SER A 91 9.52 4.42 10.14
C SER A 91 8.79 5.43 11.03
N ILE A 92 7.88 4.96 11.89
CA ILE A 92 7.19 5.78 12.89
C ILE A 92 8.21 6.44 13.83
N TYR A 93 9.17 5.68 14.35
CA TYR A 93 10.19 6.17 15.26
C TYR A 93 11.06 7.29 14.65
N ILE A 94 11.57 7.09 13.42
CA ILE A 94 12.38 8.10 12.74
C ILE A 94 11.58 9.35 12.47
N LEU A 95 10.36 9.21 11.96
CA LEU A 95 9.50 10.34 11.63
C LEU A 95 9.09 11.11 12.89
N TYR A 96 8.76 10.40 13.98
CA TYR A 96 8.48 11.02 15.27
C TYR A 96 9.67 11.83 15.81
N LYS A 97 10.88 11.28 15.74
CA LYS A 97 12.09 12.03 16.16
C LYS A 97 12.35 13.25 15.28
N THR A 98 12.08 13.15 13.99
CA THR A 98 12.32 14.25 13.04
C THR A 98 11.32 15.39 13.24
N ILE A 99 10.03 15.09 13.30
CA ILE A 99 8.96 16.09 13.50
C ILE A 99 8.95 16.59 14.94
N GLY A 100 9.08 15.69 15.90
CA GLY A 100 9.07 16.04 17.33
C GLY A 100 10.15 17.04 17.72
N LYS A 101 11.37 16.90 17.17
CA LYS A 101 12.44 17.89 17.39
C LYS A 101 12.12 19.28 16.85
N LYS A 102 11.25 19.42 15.84
CA LYS A 102 10.84 20.69 15.26
C LYS A 102 9.71 21.35 16.06
N LEU A 103 8.85 20.55 16.66
CA LEU A 103 7.63 21.00 17.30
C LEU A 103 7.69 20.98 18.84
N SER A 104 8.52 20.15 19.45
CA SER A 104 8.58 19.94 20.90
C SER A 104 9.99 20.14 21.45
N GLU A 105 10.10 20.72 22.63
CA GLU A 105 11.37 20.88 23.34
C GLU A 105 11.91 19.55 23.87
N ASN A 106 11.02 18.67 24.33
CA ASN A 106 11.38 17.36 24.86
C ASN A 106 10.45 16.25 24.33
N ILE A 107 10.93 15.54 23.33
CA ILE A 107 10.20 14.46 22.65
C ILE A 107 9.95 13.23 23.54
N TYR A 108 10.66 13.07 24.65
CA TYR A 108 10.51 11.94 25.56
C TYR A 108 9.48 12.18 26.67
N ASN A 109 8.99 13.40 26.79
CA ASN A 109 7.91 13.70 27.70
C ASN A 109 6.58 13.53 26.96
N MET A 110 5.80 12.51 27.33
CA MET A 110 4.50 12.20 26.72
C MET A 110 3.44 13.18 27.22
N ASN A 111 3.62 14.45 26.90
CA ASN A 111 2.60 15.47 27.05
C ASN A 111 1.59 15.41 25.89
N LEU A 112 0.50 16.17 26.02
CA LEU A 112 -0.59 16.25 25.03
C LEU A 112 -0.08 16.41 23.59
N LYS A 113 0.87 17.33 23.38
CA LYS A 113 1.44 17.65 22.08
C LYS A 113 2.22 16.48 21.47
N ASN A 114 3.07 15.83 22.27
CA ASN A 114 3.84 14.69 21.80
C ASN A 114 2.95 13.48 21.48
N SER A 115 1.85 13.33 22.24
CA SER A 115 0.83 12.32 21.95
C SER A 115 0.10 12.60 20.63
N ILE A 116 -0.28 13.86 20.35
CA ILE A 116 -0.85 14.27 19.06
C ILE A 116 0.10 13.92 17.92
N ILE A 117 1.38 14.29 18.03
CA ILE A 117 2.39 14.05 16.99
C ILE A 117 2.56 12.54 16.75
N LEU A 118 2.64 11.73 17.81
CA LEU A 118 2.80 10.28 17.68
C LEU A 118 1.59 9.63 17.00
N MET A 119 0.38 9.97 17.42
CA MET A 119 -0.85 9.46 16.80
C MET A 119 -0.97 9.88 15.34
N ALA A 120 -0.65 11.14 15.02
CA ALA A 120 -0.68 11.65 13.65
C ALA A 120 0.31 10.91 12.73
N ILE A 121 1.54 10.63 13.22
CA ILE A 121 2.54 9.88 12.47
C ILE A 121 2.11 8.43 12.26
N THR A 122 1.49 7.83 13.25
CA THR A 122 0.93 6.49 13.12
C THR A 122 -0.15 6.45 12.03
N ILE A 123 -1.02 7.48 11.97
CA ILE A 123 -2.01 7.63 10.89
C ILE A 123 -1.33 7.82 9.53
N ILE A 124 -0.17 8.52 9.44
CA ILE A 124 0.58 8.65 8.18
C ILE A 124 1.07 7.27 7.70
N ILE A 125 1.57 6.42 8.59
CA ILE A 125 2.15 5.12 8.21
C ILE A 125 1.05 4.08 7.97
N PHE A 126 0.02 4.04 8.81
CA PHE A 126 -1.13 3.13 8.68
C PHE A 126 -2.36 3.86 8.14
N ASN A 127 -2.22 4.63 7.05
CA ASN A 127 -3.36 5.21 6.37
C ASN A 127 -4.05 4.18 5.45
N CYS A 128 -5.30 4.46 5.06
CA CYS A 128 -6.08 3.54 4.24
C CYS A 128 -5.43 3.13 2.91
N MET A 129 -4.54 3.97 2.36
CA MET A 129 -3.85 3.72 1.09
C MET A 129 -2.57 2.91 1.25
N SER A 130 -1.96 2.92 2.45
CA SER A 130 -0.72 2.21 2.72
C SER A 130 -0.91 0.77 3.23
N LEU A 131 -2.14 0.36 3.58
CA LEU A 131 -2.39 -0.96 4.16
C LEU A 131 -1.99 -2.10 3.21
N GLU A 132 -2.15 -1.90 1.89
CA GLU A 132 -1.74 -2.90 0.90
C GLU A 132 -0.23 -3.21 0.91
N TYR A 133 0.61 -2.37 1.56
CA TYR A 133 2.02 -2.70 1.73
C TYR A 133 2.26 -3.92 2.62
N PHE A 134 1.27 -4.31 3.43
CA PHE A 134 1.32 -5.48 4.31
C PHE A 134 0.62 -6.72 3.73
N LEU A 135 0.15 -6.65 2.47
CA LEU A 135 -0.68 -7.71 1.89
C LEU A 135 0.13 -8.75 1.11
N TYR A 136 1.23 -8.32 0.48
CA TYR A 136 1.94 -9.12 -0.51
C TYR A 136 3.15 -9.84 0.08
N ALA A 137 3.61 -10.89 -0.58
CA ALA A 137 4.77 -11.66 -0.13
C ALA A 137 6.06 -10.81 0.02
N GLU A 138 6.17 -9.69 -0.71
CA GLU A 138 7.28 -8.73 -0.61
C GLU A 138 7.02 -7.55 0.34
N CYS A 139 6.07 -7.66 1.27
CA CYS A 139 5.62 -6.59 2.18
C CYS A 139 6.77 -5.84 2.90
N ALA A 140 7.80 -6.56 3.38
CA ALA A 140 8.95 -5.95 4.03
C ALA A 140 9.69 -4.98 3.09
N VAL A 141 9.85 -5.35 1.81
CA VAL A 141 10.54 -4.51 0.82
C VAL A 141 9.70 -3.29 0.47
N MET A 142 8.37 -3.43 0.39
CA MET A 142 7.46 -2.30 0.20
C MET A 142 7.53 -1.33 1.38
N CYS A 143 7.50 -1.81 2.63
CA CYS A 143 7.70 -1.00 3.83
C CYS A 143 9.10 -0.35 3.88
N LEU A 144 10.14 -1.04 3.38
CA LEU A 144 11.49 -0.49 3.29
C LEU A 144 11.55 0.71 2.35
N SER A 145 10.81 0.72 1.25
CA SER A 145 10.71 1.87 0.35
C SER A 145 10.16 3.11 1.09
N VAL A 146 9.14 2.94 1.92
CA VAL A 146 8.60 4.02 2.78
C VAL A 146 9.65 4.52 3.76
N LEU A 147 10.34 3.60 4.45
CA LEU A 147 11.40 3.95 5.39
C LEU A 147 12.53 4.76 4.72
N LEU A 148 12.98 4.32 3.55
CA LEU A 148 14.03 5.01 2.78
C LEU A 148 13.56 6.42 2.37
N SER A 149 12.31 6.59 1.96
CA SER A 149 11.71 7.88 1.64
C SER A 149 11.67 8.82 2.85
N ILE A 150 11.36 8.31 4.04
CA ILE A 150 11.39 9.06 5.31
C ILE A 150 12.83 9.45 5.67
N ILE A 151 13.80 8.53 5.52
CA ILE A 151 15.21 8.81 5.77
C ILE A 151 15.72 9.89 4.81
N ALA A 152 15.36 9.83 3.54
CA ALA A 152 15.70 10.84 2.53
C ALA A 152 15.14 12.22 2.92
N ALA A 153 13.87 12.30 3.35
CA ALA A 153 13.25 13.54 3.82
C ALA A 153 13.93 14.10 5.06
N LYS A 154 14.29 13.24 6.03
CA LYS A 154 15.07 13.63 7.21
C LYS A 154 16.44 14.22 6.84
N ILE A 155 17.21 13.53 5.98
CA ILE A 155 18.52 13.98 5.52
C ILE A 155 18.39 15.31 4.79
N PHE A 156 17.37 15.48 3.95
CA PHE A 156 17.13 16.71 3.22
C PHE A 156 17.02 17.93 4.15
N ILE A 157 16.37 17.77 5.28
CA ILE A 157 16.14 18.85 6.24
C ILE A 157 17.28 19.04 7.25
N GLU A 158 17.84 17.94 7.78
CA GLU A 158 18.81 18.00 8.89
C GLU A 158 20.27 18.21 8.42
N GLU A 159 20.66 17.68 7.26
CA GLU A 159 22.04 17.80 6.78
C GLU A 159 22.28 19.13 6.05
N LYS A 160 23.40 19.80 6.37
CA LYS A 160 23.79 21.09 5.77
C LYS A 160 24.77 20.95 4.60
N ASN A 161 25.43 19.79 4.46
CA ASN A 161 26.43 19.54 3.43
C ASN A 161 25.78 19.42 2.03
N LYS A 162 26.41 19.97 0.99
CA LYS A 162 25.95 19.88 -0.42
C LYS A 162 25.92 18.43 -0.93
N HIS A 163 26.77 17.55 -0.45
CA HIS A 163 26.76 16.12 -0.79
C HIS A 163 25.46 15.40 -0.37
N LYS A 164 24.64 16.03 0.48
CA LYS A 164 23.33 15.47 0.86
C LYS A 164 22.43 15.17 -0.34
N TYR A 165 22.48 16.00 -1.40
CA TYR A 165 21.60 15.83 -2.56
C TYR A 165 21.91 14.54 -3.33
N VAL A 166 23.19 14.21 -3.51
CA VAL A 166 23.63 12.94 -4.11
C VAL A 166 23.21 11.75 -3.22
N LYS A 167 23.42 11.87 -1.90
CA LYS A 167 23.02 10.84 -0.95
C LYS A 167 21.50 10.58 -0.97
N ILE A 168 20.70 11.65 -1.03
CA ILE A 168 19.25 11.56 -1.13
C ILE A 168 18.82 10.91 -2.43
N LEU A 169 19.43 11.31 -3.57
CA LEU A 169 19.15 10.69 -4.86
C LEU A 169 19.43 9.18 -4.82
N LEU A 170 20.56 8.76 -4.27
CA LEU A 170 20.89 7.34 -4.13
C LEU A 170 19.87 6.59 -3.25
N ILE A 171 19.47 7.18 -2.11
CA ILE A 171 18.48 6.58 -1.20
C ILE A 171 17.11 6.48 -1.88
N LEU A 172 16.67 7.51 -2.61
CA LEU A 172 15.39 7.48 -3.32
C LEU A 172 15.42 6.50 -4.50
N THR A 173 16.51 6.43 -5.26
CA THR A 173 16.69 5.41 -6.29
C THR A 173 16.63 4.00 -5.69
N LEU A 174 17.24 3.77 -4.53
CA LEU A 174 17.12 2.51 -3.82
C LEU A 174 15.67 2.25 -3.38
N ALA A 175 14.95 3.28 -2.94
CA ALA A 175 13.53 3.19 -2.59
C ALA A 175 12.67 2.81 -3.81
N THR A 176 12.94 3.35 -5.00
CA THR A 176 12.23 2.96 -6.24
C THR A 176 12.53 1.51 -6.63
N PHE A 177 13.74 1.01 -6.40
CA PHE A 177 14.10 -0.40 -6.61
C PHE A 177 13.45 -1.36 -5.61
N CYS A 178 12.96 -0.85 -4.49
CA CYS A 178 12.07 -1.58 -3.60
C CYS A 178 10.64 -1.53 -4.14
N TYR A 179 10.06 -0.33 -4.24
CA TYR A 179 8.69 -0.11 -4.73
C TYR A 179 8.46 1.34 -5.15
N GLN A 180 8.14 1.60 -6.41
CA GLN A 180 8.00 2.94 -6.98
C GLN A 180 6.82 3.73 -6.37
N GLY A 181 5.70 3.05 -6.09
CA GLY A 181 4.45 3.69 -5.66
C GLY A 181 4.52 4.42 -4.31
N SER A 182 5.54 4.17 -3.48
CA SER A 182 5.64 4.75 -2.13
C SER A 182 6.54 5.98 -2.02
N ILE A 183 7.37 6.27 -3.02
CA ILE A 183 8.33 7.39 -2.90
C ILE A 183 7.68 8.77 -2.94
N ASN A 184 6.42 8.86 -3.36
CA ASN A 184 5.63 10.09 -3.33
C ASN A 184 5.51 10.71 -1.93
N ILE A 185 5.62 9.90 -0.86
CA ILE A 185 5.62 10.38 0.51
C ILE A 185 6.84 11.29 0.83
N PHE A 186 7.97 11.11 0.13
CA PHE A 186 9.18 11.92 0.33
C PHE A 186 8.90 13.41 0.11
N ILE A 187 8.34 13.79 -1.06
CA ILE A 187 8.14 15.22 -1.39
C ILE A 187 7.08 15.84 -0.47
N THR A 188 6.07 15.07 -0.05
CA THR A 188 5.04 15.52 0.88
C THR A 188 5.62 15.76 2.27
N LEU A 189 6.46 14.86 2.78
CA LEU A 189 7.14 15.03 4.06
C LEU A 189 8.15 16.18 4.03
N VAL A 190 8.91 16.34 2.94
CA VAL A 190 9.82 17.49 2.79
C VAL A 190 9.03 18.80 2.84
N THR A 191 7.90 18.88 2.15
CA THR A 191 7.04 20.07 2.16
C THR A 191 6.54 20.38 3.57
N LEU A 192 5.99 19.38 4.27
CA LEU A 192 5.57 19.54 5.67
C LEU A 192 6.73 20.04 6.56
N LEU A 193 7.89 19.38 6.46
CA LEU A 193 9.06 19.71 7.28
C LEU A 193 9.63 21.10 7.00
N LEU A 194 9.59 21.57 5.73
CA LEU A 194 9.98 22.94 5.37
C LEU A 194 9.02 23.98 5.97
N ILE A 195 7.73 23.69 5.97
CA ILE A 195 6.70 24.58 6.54
C ILE A 195 6.83 24.69 8.06
N ILE A 196 7.00 23.56 8.76
CA ILE A 196 7.07 23.56 10.22
C ILE A 196 8.44 23.99 10.78
N ASP A 197 9.47 24.15 9.93
CA ASP A 197 10.81 24.55 10.36
C ASP A 197 10.87 26.05 10.65
N LYS A 198 10.64 26.42 11.92
CA LYS A 198 10.69 27.82 12.38
C LYS A 198 12.05 28.49 12.19
N SER A 199 13.13 27.74 12.01
CA SER A 199 14.49 28.29 11.83
C SER A 199 14.71 28.90 10.44
N LYS A 200 13.83 28.61 9.47
CA LYS A 200 13.91 29.08 8.08
C LYS A 200 12.72 29.98 7.74
N VAL A 201 12.85 31.27 8.14
CA VAL A 201 11.78 32.26 7.88
C VAL A 201 11.75 32.76 6.42
N ASN A 202 12.73 32.40 5.59
CA ASN A 202 12.83 32.92 4.22
C ASN A 202 12.02 32.09 3.22
N ILE A 203 10.88 32.62 2.79
CA ILE A 203 9.97 31.99 1.81
C ILE A 203 10.70 31.64 0.51
N LYS A 204 11.58 32.51 0.00
CA LYS A 204 12.35 32.27 -1.23
C LYS A 204 13.25 31.02 -1.10
N GLU A 205 13.91 30.86 0.05
CA GLU A 205 14.77 29.71 0.30
C GLU A 205 13.93 28.43 0.43
N ASN A 206 12.77 28.47 1.08
CA ASN A 206 11.86 27.30 1.17
C ASN A 206 11.35 26.88 -0.21
N ILE A 207 10.98 27.82 -1.07
CA ILE A 207 10.57 27.52 -2.46
C ILE A 207 11.74 26.89 -3.22
N LYS A 208 12.95 27.44 -3.12
CA LYS A 208 14.14 26.86 -3.74
C LYS A 208 14.40 25.44 -3.27
N GLN A 209 14.33 25.20 -1.95
CA GLN A 209 14.51 23.86 -1.38
C GLN A 209 13.41 22.88 -1.85
N PHE A 210 12.17 23.33 -1.94
CA PHE A 210 11.07 22.53 -2.49
C PHE A 210 11.31 22.16 -3.95
N ILE A 211 11.75 23.09 -4.80
CA ILE A 211 12.09 22.84 -6.20
C ILE A 211 13.22 21.80 -6.31
N ILE A 212 14.27 21.94 -5.49
CA ILE A 212 15.37 20.97 -5.46
C ILE A 212 14.87 19.58 -5.06
N ALA A 213 14.01 19.48 -4.04
CA ALA A 213 13.42 18.21 -3.63
C ALA A 213 12.58 17.59 -4.76
N GLY A 214 11.78 18.41 -5.46
CA GLY A 214 11.01 17.98 -6.64
C GLY A 214 11.89 17.46 -7.77
N ILE A 215 12.99 18.14 -8.08
CA ILE A 215 13.96 17.69 -9.08
C ILE A 215 14.56 16.35 -8.70
N ILE A 216 15.01 16.18 -7.44
CA ILE A 216 15.60 14.91 -6.98
C ILE A 216 14.58 13.77 -7.07
N PHE A 217 13.33 14.03 -6.69
CA PHE A 217 12.23 13.08 -6.78
C PHE A 217 12.00 12.63 -8.24
N VAL A 218 11.87 13.58 -9.18
CA VAL A 218 11.67 13.28 -10.60
C VAL A 218 12.89 12.54 -11.19
N VAL A 219 14.11 12.95 -10.84
CA VAL A 219 15.32 12.27 -11.32
C VAL A 219 15.39 10.83 -10.82
N SER A 220 14.99 10.55 -9.57
CA SER A 220 14.96 9.17 -9.06
C SER A 220 13.97 8.27 -9.81
N GLU A 221 12.81 8.81 -10.22
CA GLU A 221 11.85 8.09 -11.07
C GLU A 221 12.40 7.86 -12.49
N ILE A 222 13.04 8.86 -13.08
CA ILE A 222 13.66 8.72 -14.40
C ILE A 222 14.75 7.64 -14.39
N VAL A 223 15.58 7.59 -13.35
CA VAL A 223 16.59 6.52 -13.19
C VAL A 223 15.92 5.15 -13.14
N ASN A 224 14.84 5.01 -12.40
CA ASN A 224 14.09 3.75 -12.34
C ASN A 224 13.51 3.36 -13.70
N ILE A 225 12.91 4.30 -14.44
CA ILE A 225 12.37 4.07 -15.80
C ILE A 225 13.49 3.65 -16.77
N ILE A 226 14.65 4.28 -16.71
CA ILE A 226 15.81 3.88 -17.51
C ILE A 226 16.24 2.45 -17.17
N CYS A 227 16.33 2.10 -15.89
CA CYS A 227 16.65 0.74 -15.46
C CYS A 227 15.61 -0.27 -15.95
N MET A 228 14.30 0.05 -15.85
CA MET A 228 13.24 -0.79 -16.42
C MET A 228 13.44 -1.04 -17.91
N TYR A 229 13.71 0.02 -18.67
CA TYR A 229 13.93 -0.08 -20.11
C TYR A 229 15.16 -0.97 -20.45
N LEU A 230 16.27 -0.76 -19.75
CA LEU A 230 17.50 -1.55 -19.97
C LEU A 230 17.28 -3.03 -19.61
N ILE A 231 16.63 -3.33 -18.50
CA ILE A 231 16.34 -4.70 -18.07
C ILE A 231 15.42 -5.39 -19.08
N ASN A 232 14.33 -4.75 -19.49
CA ASN A 232 13.37 -5.34 -20.45
C ASN A 232 14.01 -5.59 -21.80
N ASN A 233 14.85 -4.66 -22.31
CA ASN A 233 15.63 -4.88 -23.53
C ASN A 233 16.60 -6.05 -23.43
N PHE A 234 17.30 -6.17 -22.29
CA PHE A 234 18.22 -7.27 -22.04
C PHE A 234 17.49 -8.63 -21.96
N MET A 235 16.31 -8.66 -21.39
CA MET A 235 15.47 -9.86 -21.27
C MET A 235 14.70 -10.19 -22.55
N GLY A 236 14.74 -9.35 -23.59
CA GLY A 236 13.93 -9.51 -24.81
C GLY A 236 12.43 -9.46 -24.56
N SER A 237 12.00 -8.77 -23.49
CA SER A 237 10.60 -8.66 -23.11
C SER A 237 10.02 -7.28 -23.49
N GLU A 238 8.76 -7.23 -23.92
CA GLU A 238 8.09 -5.96 -24.12
C GLU A 238 7.76 -5.28 -22.80
N GLN A 239 7.94 -3.95 -22.79
CA GLN A 239 7.60 -3.14 -21.64
C GLN A 239 6.08 -2.91 -21.59
N GLU A 240 5.40 -3.55 -20.65
CA GLU A 240 3.94 -3.48 -20.55
C GLU A 240 3.43 -2.22 -19.83
N ARG A 241 4.20 -1.65 -18.89
CA ARG A 241 3.70 -0.62 -17.96
C ARG A 241 4.02 0.81 -18.34
N VAL A 242 5.15 1.08 -18.98
CA VAL A 242 5.58 2.45 -19.33
C VAL A 242 5.91 2.54 -20.83
N ALA A 243 5.26 3.44 -21.56
CA ALA A 243 5.61 3.73 -22.95
C ALA A 243 5.64 5.25 -23.18
N GLY A 244 6.65 5.74 -23.89
CA GLY A 244 6.88 7.19 -24.10
C GLY A 244 5.70 7.94 -24.68
N ASN A 245 4.90 7.30 -25.56
CA ASN A 245 3.71 7.89 -26.18
C ASN A 245 2.55 8.11 -25.19
N VAL A 246 2.62 7.46 -24.02
CA VAL A 246 1.54 7.43 -23.03
C VAL A 246 1.53 8.70 -22.19
N ILE A 247 2.69 9.29 -21.89
CA ILE A 247 2.78 10.51 -21.07
C ILE A 247 2.00 11.64 -21.72
N ILE A 248 2.19 11.88 -23.02
CA ILE A 248 1.46 12.92 -23.76
C ILE A 248 -0.04 12.61 -23.75
N ARG A 249 -0.43 11.36 -24.03
CA ARG A 249 -1.83 10.93 -23.96
C ARG A 249 -2.44 11.17 -22.58
N ASN A 250 -1.73 10.78 -21.51
CA ASN A 250 -2.23 10.94 -20.14
C ASN A 250 -2.33 12.41 -19.72
N ILE A 251 -1.44 13.28 -20.21
CA ILE A 251 -1.56 14.73 -20.02
C ILE A 251 -2.81 15.26 -20.75
N LEU A 252 -3.08 14.81 -21.97
CA LEU A 252 -4.30 15.18 -22.72
C LEU A 252 -5.57 14.64 -22.06
N LEU A 253 -5.49 13.48 -21.38
CA LEU A 253 -6.58 12.87 -20.62
C LEU A 253 -6.64 13.36 -19.15
N PHE A 254 -6.03 14.50 -18.84
CA PHE A 254 -5.93 15.04 -17.48
C PHE A 254 -7.30 15.11 -16.76
N ASN A 255 -8.33 15.63 -17.41
CA ASN A 255 -9.65 15.76 -16.81
C ASN A 255 -10.30 14.41 -16.43
N PRO A 256 -10.36 13.37 -17.30
CA PRO A 256 -10.80 12.05 -16.92
C PRO A 256 -10.00 11.42 -15.80
N LEU A 257 -8.66 11.57 -15.82
CA LEU A 257 -7.78 11.05 -14.76
C LEU A 257 -8.04 11.76 -13.45
N MET A 258 -8.16 13.09 -13.44
CA MET A 258 -8.47 13.85 -12.23
C MET A 258 -9.84 13.48 -11.66
N LYS A 259 -10.86 13.31 -12.50
CA LYS A 259 -12.17 12.84 -12.07
C LYS A 259 -12.06 11.46 -11.42
N PHE A 260 -11.35 10.52 -12.04
CA PHE A 260 -11.13 9.19 -11.51
C PHE A 260 -10.41 9.21 -10.15
N ILE A 261 -9.37 10.06 -10.00
CA ILE A 261 -8.64 10.23 -8.73
C ILE A 261 -9.55 10.82 -7.65
N ILE A 262 -10.29 11.87 -7.96
CA ILE A 262 -11.21 12.49 -7.02
C ILE A 262 -12.26 11.48 -6.56
N GLU A 263 -12.88 10.77 -7.48
CA GLU A 263 -13.89 9.77 -7.16
C GLU A 263 -13.34 8.62 -6.32
N ASN A 264 -12.22 8.04 -6.68
CA ASN A 264 -11.69 6.85 -6.02
C ASN A 264 -10.87 7.15 -4.76
N VAL A 265 -10.07 8.23 -4.75
CA VAL A 265 -9.20 8.56 -3.61
C VAL A 265 -9.94 9.40 -2.57
N PHE A 266 -10.67 10.43 -2.99
CA PHE A 266 -11.26 11.41 -2.08
C PHE A 266 -12.73 11.14 -1.74
N ILE A 267 -13.51 10.62 -2.68
CA ILE A 267 -14.94 10.36 -2.45
C ILE A 267 -15.15 8.94 -1.97
N LEU A 268 -14.64 7.95 -2.72
CA LEU A 268 -14.85 6.53 -2.44
C LEU A 268 -13.76 5.92 -1.55
N ASN A 269 -12.57 6.53 -1.49
CA ASN A 269 -11.39 6.03 -0.76
C ASN A 269 -11.09 4.54 -1.05
N PHE A 270 -11.30 4.09 -2.30
CA PHE A 270 -11.25 2.67 -2.69
C PHE A 270 -12.09 1.75 -1.78
N ASN A 271 -13.11 2.30 -1.13
CA ASN A 271 -13.94 1.64 -0.12
C ASN A 271 -13.20 1.14 1.14
N LEU A 272 -11.97 1.56 1.36
CA LEU A 272 -11.18 1.20 2.56
C LEU A 272 -11.57 2.00 3.80
N TRP A 273 -12.09 3.23 3.61
CA TRP A 273 -12.59 4.10 4.67
C TRP A 273 -13.98 4.60 4.33
N PRO A 274 -14.69 5.22 5.30
CA PRO A 274 -15.93 5.92 5.01
C PRO A 274 -15.74 6.95 3.91
N SER A 275 -16.65 6.97 2.95
CA SER A 275 -16.65 7.93 1.84
C SER A 275 -16.50 9.36 2.37
N MET A 276 -15.74 10.19 1.66
CA MET A 276 -15.53 11.61 1.95
C MET A 276 -14.79 11.93 3.26
N ILE A 277 -14.18 10.94 3.95
CA ILE A 277 -13.49 11.21 5.22
C ILE A 277 -12.32 12.18 5.06
N ILE A 278 -11.56 12.07 3.96
CA ILE A 278 -10.45 12.99 3.67
C ILE A 278 -10.97 14.41 3.38
N PRO A 279 -11.95 14.65 2.48
CA PRO A 279 -12.53 15.97 2.27
C PRO A 279 -13.14 16.58 3.53
N ILE A 280 -13.86 15.79 4.33
CA ILE A 280 -14.43 16.26 5.60
C ILE A 280 -13.32 16.75 6.53
N PHE A 281 -12.25 15.97 6.66
CA PHE A 281 -11.13 16.35 7.53
C PHE A 281 -10.40 17.59 7.02
N ILE A 282 -10.24 17.76 5.70
CA ILE A 282 -9.69 18.98 5.08
C ILE A 282 -10.59 20.16 5.45
N GLY A 283 -11.92 20.05 5.35
CA GLY A 283 -12.87 21.08 5.71
C GLY A 283 -12.76 21.49 7.19
N ILE A 284 -12.71 20.52 8.10
CA ILE A 284 -12.51 20.76 9.54
C ILE A 284 -11.17 21.51 9.76
N SER A 285 -10.12 21.08 9.10
CA SER A 285 -8.79 21.71 9.23
C SER A 285 -8.80 23.16 8.75
N ILE A 286 -9.47 23.46 7.63
CA ILE A 286 -9.64 24.83 7.12
C ILE A 286 -10.39 25.69 8.14
N ILE A 287 -11.49 25.21 8.71
CA ILE A 287 -12.26 25.96 9.74
C ILE A 287 -11.35 26.25 10.93
N LEU A 288 -10.63 25.27 11.45
CA LEU A 288 -9.71 25.49 12.58
C LEU A 288 -8.61 26.51 12.24
N ILE A 289 -8.00 26.45 11.05
CA ILE A 289 -6.98 27.41 10.61
C ILE A 289 -7.54 28.82 10.56
N LEU A 290 -8.78 29.00 10.09
CA LEU A 290 -9.45 30.30 10.07
C LEU A 290 -9.71 30.86 11.45
N CYS A 291 -9.81 30.02 12.49
CA CYS A 291 -9.88 30.44 13.89
C CYS A 291 -8.50 30.82 14.49
N SER A 292 -7.40 30.54 13.80
CA SER A 292 -6.04 30.87 14.27
C SER A 292 -5.68 32.32 14.04
N LYS A 293 -4.61 32.79 14.70
CA LYS A 293 -4.03 34.13 14.44
C LYS A 293 -3.37 34.25 13.06
N LYS A 294 -2.99 33.13 12.44
CA LYS A 294 -2.28 33.08 11.15
C LYS A 294 -3.22 32.76 9.97
N LYS A 295 -4.46 33.21 10.02
CA LYS A 295 -5.55 32.83 9.10
C LYS A 295 -5.14 32.67 7.64
N ILE A 296 -4.72 33.75 6.99
CA ILE A 296 -4.44 33.78 5.55
C ILE A 296 -3.16 32.98 5.23
N ARG A 297 -2.07 33.27 5.93
CA ARG A 297 -0.80 32.58 5.70
C ARG A 297 -0.93 31.07 5.98
N GLY A 298 -1.57 30.71 7.10
CA GLY A 298 -1.80 29.33 7.46
C GLY A 298 -2.67 28.60 6.43
N LEU A 299 -3.68 29.27 5.89
CA LEU A 299 -4.52 28.68 4.84
C LEU A 299 -3.74 28.45 3.54
N ILE A 300 -2.92 29.38 3.11
CA ILE A 300 -2.08 29.26 1.90
C ILE A 300 -1.09 28.09 2.07
N GLU A 301 -0.37 28.04 3.20
CA GLU A 301 0.58 26.96 3.50
C GLU A 301 -0.12 25.59 3.54
N TYR A 302 -1.32 25.52 4.11
CA TYR A 302 -2.10 24.29 4.19
C TYR A 302 -2.60 23.81 2.82
N ILE A 303 -3.20 24.72 2.03
CA ILE A 303 -3.66 24.39 0.67
C ILE A 303 -2.48 23.91 -0.18
N PHE A 304 -1.33 24.59 -0.10
CA PHE A 304 -0.12 24.17 -0.81
C PHE A 304 0.31 22.76 -0.39
N LEU A 305 0.31 22.45 0.90
CA LEU A 305 0.67 21.11 1.42
C LEU A 305 -0.28 20.02 0.88
N ILE A 306 -1.59 20.28 0.86
CA ILE A 306 -2.58 19.35 0.33
C ILE A 306 -2.38 19.17 -1.18
N LEU A 307 -2.19 20.25 -1.92
CA LEU A 307 -1.93 20.18 -3.37
C LEU A 307 -0.68 19.33 -3.68
N VAL A 308 0.39 19.51 -2.93
CA VAL A 308 1.62 18.70 -3.10
C VAL A 308 1.34 17.23 -2.81
N ALA A 309 0.62 16.89 -1.75
CA ALA A 309 0.29 15.51 -1.42
C ALA A 309 -0.54 14.83 -2.52
N VAL A 310 -1.51 15.57 -3.09
CA VAL A 310 -2.34 15.10 -4.22
C VAL A 310 -1.51 14.94 -5.49
N LEU A 311 -0.76 15.97 -5.89
CA LEU A 311 0.04 15.95 -7.11
C LEU A 311 1.13 14.87 -7.06
N ALA A 312 1.79 14.70 -5.92
CA ALA A 312 2.78 13.63 -5.72
C ALA A 312 2.17 12.23 -5.90
N SER A 313 0.93 12.04 -5.45
CA SER A 313 0.20 10.76 -5.61
C SER A 313 -0.21 10.48 -7.05
N ILE A 314 -0.45 11.53 -7.85
CA ILE A 314 -0.90 11.42 -9.24
C ILE A 314 0.26 11.18 -10.20
N LEU A 315 1.44 11.72 -9.90
CA LEU A 315 2.58 11.69 -10.81
C LEU A 315 2.90 10.29 -11.36
N PRO A 316 2.96 9.21 -10.55
CA PRO A 316 3.20 7.86 -11.06
C PRO A 316 2.15 7.40 -12.08
N VAL A 317 0.89 7.83 -11.94
CA VAL A 317 -0.21 7.44 -12.84
C VAL A 317 -0.03 8.00 -14.24
N PHE A 318 0.56 9.20 -14.37
CA PHE A 318 0.86 9.79 -15.68
C PHE A 318 1.90 8.99 -16.48
N LEU A 319 2.72 8.21 -15.79
CA LEU A 319 3.78 7.40 -16.40
C LEU A 319 3.27 6.03 -16.87
N MET A 320 2.06 5.62 -16.50
CA MET A 320 1.54 4.27 -16.77
C MET A 320 0.85 4.16 -18.12
N LYS A 321 1.09 3.05 -18.82
CA LYS A 321 0.46 2.69 -20.11
C LYS A 321 -1.05 2.49 -19.96
N SER A 322 -1.47 1.87 -18.89
CA SER A 322 -2.87 1.71 -18.50
C SER A 322 -3.11 2.46 -17.19
N PRO A 323 -3.96 3.50 -17.17
CA PRO A 323 -4.22 4.26 -15.95
C PRO A 323 -5.05 3.41 -14.98
N GLY A 324 -4.37 2.67 -14.13
CA GLY A 324 -4.94 2.01 -12.98
C GLY A 324 -4.41 2.69 -11.72
N ILE A 325 -5.27 2.99 -10.74
CA ILE A 325 -4.84 3.51 -9.45
C ILE A 325 -5.13 2.46 -8.41
N GLU A 326 -4.07 1.93 -7.84
CA GLU A 326 -4.15 1.05 -6.68
C GLU A 326 -3.91 1.87 -5.40
N PRO A 327 -4.55 1.53 -4.26
CA PRO A 327 -4.37 2.26 -3.01
C PRO A 327 -2.90 2.48 -2.64
N ARG A 328 -2.07 1.46 -2.78
CA ARG A 328 -0.63 1.50 -2.49
C ARG A 328 0.17 2.52 -3.31
N MET A 329 -0.37 3.02 -4.42
CA MET A 329 0.30 4.02 -5.27
C MET A 329 0.06 5.45 -4.81
N VAL A 330 -0.94 5.69 -3.96
CA VAL A 330 -1.40 7.03 -3.56
C VAL A 330 -1.23 7.29 -2.06
N MET A 331 -0.18 6.75 -1.47
CA MET A 331 0.12 6.87 -0.04
C MET A 331 0.15 8.32 0.46
N SER A 332 0.66 9.26 -0.34
CA SER A 332 0.71 10.69 0.02
C SER A 332 -0.69 11.27 0.21
N ALA A 333 -1.64 10.95 -0.67
CA ALA A 333 -3.03 11.38 -0.52
C ALA A 333 -3.68 10.75 0.73
N GLY A 334 -3.40 9.46 0.99
CA GLY A 334 -3.85 8.78 2.21
C GLY A 334 -3.30 9.40 3.49
N SER A 335 -2.09 9.95 3.46
CA SER A 335 -1.43 10.57 4.62
C SER A 335 -1.97 11.97 4.99
N ILE A 336 -2.85 12.57 4.18
CA ILE A 336 -3.36 13.94 4.36
C ILE A 336 -3.92 14.16 5.76
N ILE A 337 -4.64 13.22 6.34
CA ILE A 337 -5.22 13.35 7.70
C ILE A 337 -4.10 13.53 8.74
N GLY A 338 -3.11 12.63 8.76
CA GLY A 338 -2.01 12.72 9.72
C GLY A 338 -1.15 13.97 9.52
N ILE A 339 -0.90 14.34 8.26
CA ILE A 339 -0.17 15.58 7.90
C ILE A 339 -0.91 16.82 8.36
N SER A 340 -2.24 16.86 8.18
CA SER A 340 -3.10 17.97 8.63
C SER A 340 -3.06 18.12 10.15
N ILE A 341 -3.11 17.02 10.89
CA ILE A 341 -3.01 17.03 12.36
C ILE A 341 -1.67 17.63 12.82
N ILE A 342 -0.57 17.23 12.19
CA ILE A 342 0.76 17.78 12.50
C ILE A 342 0.79 19.27 12.18
N TYR A 343 0.24 19.68 11.06
CA TYR A 343 0.18 21.09 10.66
C TYR A 343 -0.70 21.92 11.62
N LEU A 344 -1.86 21.42 12.03
CA LEU A 344 -2.69 22.07 13.04
C LEU A 344 -1.95 22.20 14.38
N SER A 345 -1.27 21.14 14.82
CA SER A 345 -0.42 21.19 16.02
C SER A 345 0.68 22.25 15.94
N TYR A 346 1.23 22.49 14.73
CA TYR A 346 2.19 23.58 14.48
C TYR A 346 1.56 24.96 14.56
N ILE A 347 0.39 25.17 13.95
CA ILE A 347 -0.31 26.46 13.95
C ILE A 347 -0.69 26.89 15.37
N PHE A 348 -1.18 25.96 16.19
CA PHE A 348 -1.66 26.20 17.55
C PHE A 348 -0.60 25.90 18.64
N ASN A 349 0.68 25.97 18.29
CA ASN A 349 1.80 25.73 19.24
C ASN A 349 2.05 26.85 20.23
N ASP A 350 1.08 27.72 20.49
CA ASP A 350 1.17 28.82 21.43
C ASP A 350 0.40 28.48 22.72
N GLU A 351 0.97 28.78 23.91
CA GLU A 351 0.33 28.51 25.22
C GLU A 351 -1.06 29.16 25.36
N LYS A 352 -1.29 30.29 24.68
CA LYS A 352 -2.60 30.95 24.63
C LYS A 352 -3.69 30.17 23.86
N SER A 353 -3.30 29.09 23.20
CA SER A 353 -4.17 28.23 22.39
C SER A 353 -4.47 26.88 23.05
N LYS A 354 -4.39 26.77 24.39
CA LYS A 354 -4.58 25.50 25.10
C LYS A 354 -5.89 24.79 24.71
N ILE A 355 -7.00 25.52 24.65
CA ILE A 355 -8.30 24.98 24.26
C ILE A 355 -8.23 24.37 22.86
N MET A 356 -7.56 25.03 21.90
CA MET A 356 -7.40 24.50 20.55
C MET A 356 -6.51 23.26 20.52
N GLN A 357 -5.49 23.17 21.36
CA GLN A 357 -4.68 21.97 21.49
C GLN A 357 -5.50 20.79 22.07
N ASP A 358 -6.37 21.06 23.05
CA ASP A 358 -7.29 20.06 23.60
C ASP A 358 -8.26 19.57 22.53
N ILE A 359 -8.84 20.48 21.73
CA ILE A 359 -9.72 20.13 20.61
C ILE A 359 -8.99 19.26 19.58
N ILE A 360 -7.78 19.67 19.17
CA ILE A 360 -6.97 18.92 18.22
C ILE A 360 -6.63 17.53 18.80
N PHE A 361 -6.34 17.43 20.09
CA PHE A 361 -6.08 16.15 20.74
C PHE A 361 -7.29 15.21 20.66
N VAL A 362 -8.48 15.70 21.01
CA VAL A 362 -9.71 14.90 20.97
C VAL A 362 -10.00 14.43 19.55
N ILE A 363 -9.93 15.33 18.56
CA ILE A 363 -10.12 14.99 17.15
C ILE A 363 -9.09 13.93 16.72
N THR A 364 -7.80 14.13 17.06
CA THR A 364 -6.73 13.20 16.72
C THR A 364 -6.95 11.84 17.35
N MET A 365 -7.36 11.80 18.62
CA MET A 365 -7.64 10.56 19.33
C MET A 365 -8.79 9.78 18.69
N ILE A 366 -9.88 10.46 18.33
CA ILE A 366 -11.02 9.84 17.63
C ILE A 366 -10.55 9.22 16.31
N PHE A 367 -9.84 9.98 15.48
CA PHE A 367 -9.33 9.49 14.20
C PHE A 367 -8.30 8.37 14.35
N PHE A 368 -7.43 8.45 15.36
CA PHE A 368 -6.45 7.41 15.64
C PHE A 368 -7.10 6.09 16.03
N ILE A 369 -8.08 6.12 16.95
CA ILE A 369 -8.83 4.93 17.37
C ILE A 369 -9.59 4.35 16.19
N PHE A 370 -10.32 5.19 15.45
CA PHE A 370 -11.06 4.78 14.26
C PHE A 370 -10.15 4.13 13.22
N ASN A 371 -9.01 4.77 12.90
CA ASN A 371 -8.04 4.24 11.94
C ASN A 371 -7.46 2.89 12.40
N THR A 372 -7.12 2.77 13.68
CA THR A 372 -6.57 1.54 14.26
C THR A 372 -7.56 0.38 14.18
N ILE A 373 -8.81 0.61 14.60
CA ILE A 373 -9.87 -0.40 14.55
C ILE A 373 -10.12 -0.82 13.09
N ASN A 374 -10.26 0.15 12.19
CA ASN A 374 -10.50 -0.12 10.77
C ASN A 374 -9.35 -0.93 10.13
N THR A 375 -8.11 -0.61 10.47
CA THR A 375 -6.93 -1.36 10.00
C THR A 375 -6.97 -2.81 10.46
N ILE A 376 -7.22 -3.06 11.75
CA ILE A 376 -7.32 -4.42 12.31
C ILE A 376 -8.48 -5.18 11.66
N GLN A 377 -9.62 -4.53 11.42
CA GLN A 377 -10.76 -5.14 10.75
C GLN A 377 -10.46 -5.52 9.31
N ILE A 378 -9.77 -4.66 8.55
CA ILE A 378 -9.36 -4.95 7.17
C ILE A 378 -8.42 -6.15 7.11
N PHE A 379 -7.41 -6.19 7.97
CA PHE A 379 -6.48 -7.32 8.06
C PHE A 379 -7.18 -8.62 8.48
N SER A 380 -8.11 -8.54 9.43
CA SER A 380 -8.92 -9.68 9.86
C SER A 380 -9.85 -10.18 8.76
N ALA A 381 -10.43 -9.26 7.96
CA ALA A 381 -11.27 -9.62 6.82
C ALA A 381 -10.47 -10.35 5.74
N HIS A 382 -9.22 -9.93 5.49
CA HIS A 382 -8.33 -10.65 4.57
C HIS A 382 -8.10 -12.10 5.02
N ILE A 383 -7.80 -12.32 6.31
CA ILE A 383 -7.61 -13.66 6.86
C ILE A 383 -8.91 -14.49 6.75
N ALA A 384 -10.06 -13.89 7.03
CA ALA A 384 -11.34 -14.57 6.85
C ALA A 384 -11.58 -14.98 5.40
N THR A 385 -11.26 -14.12 4.43
CA THR A 385 -11.35 -14.41 3.00
C THR A 385 -10.44 -15.57 2.61
N ASN A 386 -9.20 -15.59 3.10
CA ASN A 386 -8.26 -16.70 2.86
C ASN A 386 -8.79 -18.05 3.39
N LYS A 387 -9.42 -18.06 4.57
CA LYS A 387 -10.00 -19.29 5.14
C LYS A 387 -11.13 -19.85 4.28
N ILE A 388 -11.90 -18.98 3.64
CA ILE A 388 -12.98 -19.42 2.74
C ILE A 388 -12.41 -20.00 1.45
N ASP A 389 -11.41 -19.33 0.87
CA ASP A 389 -10.74 -19.86 -0.32
C ASP A 389 -10.05 -21.19 0.00
N ALA A 390 -9.42 -21.34 1.16
CA ALA A 390 -8.86 -22.61 1.60
C ALA A 390 -9.91 -23.74 1.70
N ASN A 391 -11.05 -23.45 2.34
CA ASN A 391 -12.13 -24.42 2.46
C ASN A 391 -12.69 -24.80 1.09
N MET A 392 -12.89 -23.84 0.19
CA MET A 392 -13.34 -24.09 -1.17
C MET A 392 -12.32 -24.93 -1.95
N GLY A 393 -11.04 -24.59 -1.88
CA GLY A 393 -9.97 -25.33 -2.56
C GLY A 393 -9.86 -26.78 -2.09
N ILE A 394 -9.95 -27.02 -0.77
CA ILE A 394 -9.95 -28.38 -0.20
C ILE A 394 -11.18 -29.17 -0.67
N THR A 395 -12.34 -28.52 -0.72
CA THR A 395 -13.58 -29.17 -1.19
C THR A 395 -13.49 -29.54 -2.67
N ILE A 396 -12.94 -28.63 -3.50
CA ILE A 396 -12.71 -28.90 -4.93
C ILE A 396 -11.74 -30.08 -5.10
N LYS A 397 -10.63 -30.11 -4.34
CA LYS A 397 -9.68 -31.22 -4.35
C LYS A 397 -10.37 -32.55 -4.09
N TYR A 398 -11.17 -32.63 -3.02
CA TYR A 398 -11.93 -33.85 -2.69
C TYR A 398 -12.85 -34.28 -3.83
N LYS A 399 -13.51 -33.35 -4.51
CA LYS A 399 -14.38 -33.67 -5.63
C LYS A 399 -13.62 -34.18 -6.85
N ILE A 400 -12.46 -33.60 -7.13
CA ILE A 400 -11.57 -34.09 -8.20
C ILE A 400 -11.16 -35.53 -7.89
N GLU A 401 -10.64 -35.78 -6.69
CA GLU A 401 -10.21 -37.13 -6.28
C GLU A 401 -11.35 -38.15 -6.32
N LYS A 402 -12.56 -37.75 -5.90
CA LYS A 402 -13.76 -38.59 -5.97
C LYS A 402 -14.09 -38.94 -7.42
N TYR A 403 -14.15 -37.95 -8.31
CA TYR A 403 -14.44 -38.17 -9.73
C TYR A 403 -13.39 -39.07 -10.39
N GLU A 404 -12.13 -38.87 -10.14
CA GLU A 404 -11.03 -39.68 -10.67
C GLU A 404 -11.12 -41.14 -10.21
N ASN A 405 -11.46 -41.37 -8.94
CA ASN A 405 -11.65 -42.72 -8.39
C ASN A 405 -12.88 -43.44 -8.95
N GLU A 406 -13.98 -42.71 -9.23
CA GLU A 406 -15.22 -43.28 -9.74
C GLU A 406 -15.16 -43.58 -11.25
N THR A 407 -14.44 -42.76 -12.02
CA THR A 407 -14.45 -42.85 -13.49
C THR A 407 -13.15 -43.40 -14.09
N GLY A 408 -12.04 -43.36 -13.33
CA GLY A 408 -10.71 -43.68 -13.83
C GLY A 408 -10.08 -42.57 -14.70
N ASN A 409 -10.78 -41.43 -14.91
CA ASN A 409 -10.25 -40.29 -15.66
C ASN A 409 -9.39 -39.44 -14.77
N ASN A 410 -8.28 -38.94 -15.29
CA ASN A 410 -7.42 -37.95 -14.60
C ASN A 410 -7.82 -36.52 -14.99
N VAL A 411 -8.13 -35.67 -14.05
CA VAL A 411 -8.43 -34.26 -14.30
C VAL A 411 -7.13 -33.48 -14.46
N THR A 412 -6.87 -33.01 -15.67
CA THR A 412 -5.66 -32.25 -16.02
C THR A 412 -5.96 -30.82 -16.47
N LYS A 413 -7.20 -30.54 -16.83
CA LYS A 413 -7.64 -29.25 -17.37
C LYS A 413 -8.70 -28.60 -16.51
N VAL A 414 -8.68 -27.28 -16.45
CA VAL A 414 -9.68 -26.47 -15.75
C VAL A 414 -10.17 -25.34 -16.64
N ALA A 415 -11.49 -25.33 -16.85
CA ALA A 415 -12.22 -24.23 -17.46
C ALA A 415 -13.03 -23.53 -16.38
N TYR A 416 -12.92 -22.21 -16.26
CA TYR A 416 -13.68 -21.48 -15.27
C TYR A 416 -14.39 -20.27 -15.86
N ARG A 417 -15.50 -19.90 -15.24
CA ARG A 417 -16.25 -18.68 -15.49
C ARG A 417 -16.82 -18.15 -14.17
N ARG A 418 -17.04 -16.87 -14.08
CA ARG A 418 -17.76 -16.27 -12.94
C ARG A 418 -19.26 -16.35 -13.20
N ASP A 419 -20.04 -16.40 -12.12
CA ASP A 419 -21.48 -16.20 -12.22
C ASP A 419 -21.82 -14.75 -12.64
N SER A 420 -23.08 -14.51 -13.02
CA SER A 420 -23.51 -13.21 -13.52
C SER A 420 -23.73 -12.15 -12.42
N MET A 421 -23.67 -12.55 -11.15
CA MET A 421 -23.98 -11.68 -10.03
C MET A 421 -22.73 -11.04 -9.45
N HIS A 422 -22.68 -9.72 -9.48
CA HIS A 422 -21.62 -8.98 -8.81
C HIS A 422 -21.96 -8.86 -7.33
N ARG A 423 -21.15 -9.47 -6.45
CA ARG A 423 -21.39 -9.46 -5.01
C ARG A 423 -20.25 -8.82 -4.28
N ASP A 424 -20.64 -8.00 -3.28
CA ASP A 424 -19.70 -7.63 -2.23
C ASP A 424 -19.56 -8.81 -1.26
N PHE A 425 -18.34 -9.15 -0.92
CA PHE A 425 -18.07 -10.34 -0.12
C PHE A 425 -18.61 -10.19 1.31
N PRO A 426 -19.23 -11.25 1.91
CA PRO A 426 -20.27 -11.12 2.94
C PRO A 426 -19.83 -10.81 4.36
N TYR A 427 -18.54 -10.70 4.68
CA TYR A 427 -18.12 -10.59 6.08
C TYR A 427 -18.24 -9.18 6.68
N GLY A 428 -19.42 -8.60 6.58
CA GLY A 428 -19.75 -7.31 7.20
C GLY A 428 -19.31 -6.09 6.38
N TYR A 429 -18.57 -6.27 5.32
CA TYR A 429 -18.19 -5.21 4.40
C TYR A 429 -19.09 -5.24 3.18
N LYS A 430 -19.99 -4.27 3.09
CA LYS A 430 -20.87 -4.08 1.92
C LYS A 430 -20.15 -3.55 0.68
N LYS A 431 -18.82 -3.43 0.72
CA LYS A 431 -18.04 -2.79 -0.32
C LYS A 431 -16.73 -3.55 -0.55
N LYS A 432 -16.28 -3.59 -1.79
CA LYS A 432 -14.99 -4.16 -2.16
C LYS A 432 -13.86 -3.39 -1.48
N LEU A 433 -13.05 -4.08 -0.68
CA LEU A 433 -11.91 -3.52 0.05
C LEU A 433 -10.61 -3.73 -0.72
N SER A 434 -10.58 -3.32 -2.02
CA SER A 434 -9.41 -3.52 -2.85
C SER A 434 -8.96 -5.00 -2.85
N SER A 435 -7.66 -5.25 -2.87
CA SER A 435 -7.10 -6.62 -2.88
C SER A 435 -7.29 -7.40 -1.57
N PHE A 436 -7.63 -6.73 -0.45
CA PHE A 436 -7.79 -7.40 0.86
C PHE A 436 -8.97 -8.38 0.93
N THR A 437 -10.05 -8.08 0.23
CA THR A 437 -11.26 -8.92 0.23
C THR A 437 -11.50 -9.61 -1.12
N GLN A 438 -10.52 -9.54 -1.99
CA GLN A 438 -10.58 -10.25 -3.27
C GLN A 438 -10.33 -11.73 -3.02
N ARG A 439 -11.29 -12.57 -3.40
CA ARG A 439 -11.16 -14.01 -3.34
C ARG A 439 -10.28 -14.54 -4.46
N ALA A 440 -9.49 -15.57 -4.18
CA ALA A 440 -8.71 -16.24 -5.22
C ALA A 440 -9.60 -16.91 -6.26
N PHE A 441 -10.69 -17.56 -5.82
CA PHE A 441 -11.64 -18.24 -6.69
C PHE A 441 -12.61 -17.30 -7.44
N ASP A 442 -12.60 -16.00 -7.13
CA ASP A 442 -13.31 -14.95 -7.87
C ASP A 442 -12.39 -14.13 -8.77
N ASN A 443 -11.11 -14.46 -8.84
CA ASN A 443 -10.11 -13.71 -9.56
C ASN A 443 -9.52 -14.51 -10.72
N TYR A 444 -9.88 -14.13 -11.97
CA TYR A 444 -9.39 -14.79 -13.19
C TYR A 444 -7.85 -14.81 -13.30
N TYR A 445 -7.18 -13.95 -12.55
CA TYR A 445 -5.74 -13.80 -12.56
C TYR A 445 -5.01 -14.89 -11.78
N CYS A 446 -5.62 -15.49 -10.76
CA CYS A 446 -4.94 -16.45 -9.89
C CYS A 446 -5.74 -17.70 -9.54
N ILE A 447 -6.92 -17.92 -10.15
CA ILE A 447 -7.78 -19.08 -9.83
C ILE A 447 -7.10 -20.43 -10.13
N ILE A 448 -6.36 -20.53 -11.25
CA ILE A 448 -5.65 -21.76 -11.61
C ILE A 448 -4.50 -22.02 -10.62
N GLU A 449 -3.74 -20.99 -10.28
CA GLU A 449 -2.62 -21.05 -9.36
C GLU A 449 -3.11 -21.39 -7.94
N ALA A 450 -4.28 -20.87 -7.54
CA ALA A 450 -4.92 -21.26 -6.28
C ALA A 450 -5.34 -22.73 -6.28
N LEU A 451 -5.92 -23.21 -7.37
CA LEU A 451 -6.24 -24.65 -7.54
C LEU A 451 -4.97 -25.50 -7.50
N ASN A 452 -3.91 -25.08 -8.21
CA ASN A 452 -2.61 -25.77 -8.20
C ASN A 452 -2.09 -25.91 -6.76
N TYR A 453 -2.15 -24.83 -5.98
CA TYR A 453 -1.72 -24.82 -4.59
C TYR A 453 -2.54 -25.78 -3.71
N TYR A 454 -3.87 -25.68 -3.72
CA TYR A 454 -4.73 -26.50 -2.84
C TYR A 454 -4.78 -27.98 -3.27
N CYS A 455 -4.72 -28.26 -4.56
CA CYS A 455 -4.74 -29.63 -5.08
C CYS A 455 -3.34 -30.27 -5.11
N ASN A 456 -2.28 -29.48 -4.89
CA ASN A 456 -0.87 -29.92 -4.99
C ASN A 456 -0.56 -30.58 -6.34
N ARG A 457 -1.08 -29.99 -7.44
CA ARG A 457 -0.85 -30.44 -8.83
C ARG A 457 -0.95 -29.25 -9.79
N LYS A 458 -0.49 -29.45 -11.02
CA LYS A 458 -0.61 -28.43 -12.06
C LYS A 458 -1.78 -28.73 -12.96
N PHE A 459 -2.64 -27.71 -13.17
CA PHE A 459 -3.72 -27.78 -14.13
C PHE A 459 -3.43 -26.90 -15.34
N GLU A 460 -3.84 -27.36 -16.51
CA GLU A 460 -3.85 -26.57 -17.73
C GLU A 460 -5.16 -25.76 -17.80
N LYS A 461 -5.02 -24.46 -18.07
CA LYS A 461 -6.17 -23.59 -18.29
C LYS A 461 -6.78 -23.86 -19.66
N THR A 462 -8.09 -24.11 -19.70
CA THR A 462 -8.83 -24.22 -20.94
C THR A 462 -10.03 -23.28 -20.98
N THR A 463 -10.67 -23.16 -22.14
CA THR A 463 -11.85 -22.32 -22.34
C THR A 463 -13.09 -23.01 -21.84
N MET A 464 -14.04 -22.25 -21.27
CA MET A 464 -15.36 -22.77 -20.90
C MET A 464 -16.13 -23.19 -22.16
N ASP A 465 -16.60 -24.44 -22.20
CA ASP A 465 -17.51 -24.89 -23.25
C ASP A 465 -18.87 -24.19 -23.07
N GLU A 466 -19.36 -23.55 -24.16
CA GLU A 466 -20.59 -22.75 -24.08
C GLU A 466 -21.84 -23.64 -23.88
N LYS A 467 -21.83 -24.90 -24.34
CA LYS A 467 -22.94 -25.83 -24.09
C LYS A 467 -22.97 -26.24 -22.63
N ILE A 468 -21.81 -26.62 -22.08
CA ILE A 468 -21.70 -26.97 -20.64
C ILE A 468 -22.11 -25.78 -19.78
N TYR A 469 -21.66 -24.56 -20.14
CA TYR A 469 -22.04 -23.34 -19.43
C TYR A 469 -23.56 -23.12 -19.46
N THR A 470 -24.17 -23.24 -20.65
CA THR A 470 -25.60 -22.98 -20.83
C THR A 470 -26.45 -24.02 -20.10
N ASP A 471 -26.06 -25.29 -20.15
CA ASP A 471 -26.82 -26.38 -19.56
C ASP A 471 -26.71 -26.45 -18.04
N ASN A 472 -25.57 -26.01 -17.47
CA ASN A 472 -25.28 -26.21 -16.05
C ASN A 472 -25.24 -24.93 -15.21
N PHE A 473 -24.78 -23.79 -15.77
CA PHE A 473 -24.42 -22.58 -15.00
C PHE A 473 -25.23 -21.36 -15.39
N LEU A 474 -25.75 -21.25 -16.60
CA LEU A 474 -26.43 -20.04 -17.07
C LEU A 474 -27.62 -19.69 -16.19
N GLY A 475 -27.65 -18.45 -15.71
CA GLY A 475 -28.72 -17.94 -14.86
C GLY A 475 -28.66 -18.39 -13.40
N LYS A 476 -27.72 -19.27 -13.05
CA LYS A 476 -27.48 -19.68 -11.67
C LYS A 476 -26.51 -18.68 -10.98
N ASN A 477 -26.78 -18.41 -9.70
CA ASN A 477 -25.96 -17.53 -8.87
C ASN A 477 -25.83 -18.15 -7.47
N TRP A 478 -24.64 -18.09 -6.90
CA TRP A 478 -24.34 -18.71 -5.62
C TRP A 478 -23.84 -17.68 -4.61
N ASN A 479 -24.26 -17.81 -3.36
CA ASN A 479 -23.76 -17.00 -2.23
C ASN A 479 -22.75 -17.79 -1.37
N THR A 480 -22.69 -19.08 -1.57
CA THR A 480 -21.78 -20.02 -0.90
C THR A 480 -21.39 -21.09 -1.90
N TYR A 481 -20.39 -21.89 -1.56
CA TYR A 481 -20.05 -23.06 -2.35
C TYR A 481 -21.26 -24.00 -2.48
N SER A 482 -21.48 -24.47 -3.70
CA SER A 482 -22.47 -25.50 -4.05
C SER A 482 -21.84 -26.52 -4.98
N ASP A 483 -22.26 -27.76 -4.86
CA ASP A 483 -21.82 -28.85 -5.71
C ASP A 483 -22.15 -28.62 -7.19
N GLU A 484 -23.22 -27.87 -7.47
CA GLU A 484 -23.64 -27.49 -8.82
C GLU A 484 -22.68 -26.54 -9.54
N GLN A 485 -21.71 -25.99 -8.83
CA GLN A 485 -20.71 -25.12 -9.42
C GLN A 485 -19.61 -25.86 -10.18
N ILE A 486 -19.57 -27.18 -10.08
CA ILE A 486 -18.54 -28.03 -10.69
C ILE A 486 -19.18 -29.11 -11.54
N VAL A 487 -18.70 -29.20 -12.79
CA VAL A 487 -19.05 -30.27 -13.74
C VAL A 487 -17.76 -30.89 -14.25
N PHE A 488 -17.70 -32.20 -14.33
CA PHE A 488 -16.57 -32.93 -14.90
C PHE A 488 -16.96 -33.57 -16.23
N GLU A 489 -16.09 -33.45 -17.24
CA GLU A 489 -16.23 -34.17 -18.51
C GLU A 489 -14.84 -34.60 -18.99
N GLY A 490 -14.63 -35.93 -19.04
CA GLY A 490 -13.33 -36.50 -19.41
C GLY A 490 -12.21 -36.06 -18.48
N ASP A 491 -11.20 -35.35 -19.00
CA ASP A 491 -10.05 -34.85 -18.29
C ASP A 491 -10.22 -33.40 -17.82
N THR A 492 -11.39 -32.82 -18.00
CA THR A 492 -11.64 -31.37 -17.78
C THR A 492 -12.63 -31.15 -16.64
N MET A 493 -12.27 -30.27 -15.72
CA MET A 493 -13.16 -29.70 -14.72
C MET A 493 -13.68 -28.35 -15.20
N TYR A 494 -14.99 -28.18 -15.26
CA TYR A 494 -15.67 -26.91 -15.50
C TYR A 494 -16.18 -26.37 -14.18
N ILE A 495 -15.79 -25.14 -13.84
CA ILE A 495 -16.16 -24.51 -12.59
C ILE A 495 -16.76 -23.13 -12.84
N CYS A 496 -17.92 -22.85 -12.21
CA CYS A 496 -18.50 -21.52 -12.15
C CYS A 496 -18.37 -20.98 -10.74
N THR A 497 -17.58 -19.92 -10.59
CA THR A 497 -17.26 -19.31 -9.30
C THR A 497 -18.20 -18.15 -8.96
N TYR A 498 -18.25 -17.76 -7.66
CA TYR A 498 -19.07 -16.65 -7.16
C TYR A 498 -18.25 -15.59 -6.42
#